data_6d74950b3eb79492477e236ec7074292
#
_entry.id   6d74950b3eb79492477e236ec7074292
#
_cell.length_a   1.000
_cell.length_b   1.000
_cell.length_c   1.000
_cell.angle_alpha   90.00
_cell.angle_beta   90.00
_cell.angle_gamma   90.00
#
_symmetry.space_group_name_H-M   'P 1'
#
loop_
_entity.id
_entity.type
_entity.pdbx_description
1 polymer ?
#
loop_
_entity_poly.entity_id
_entity_poly.type
_entity_poly.pdbx_seq_one_letter_code
_entity_poly.pdbx_strand_id
1 'polypeptide(L)'
;LSAFALLPAFANASKPDNDKPVIKLFLQESLDIHGRQLPLDRDLEAILIYFERESGLHFDKQLLPWNRAQLMAQNGEGIVFGISKSPERLKLHHFSIPVVSEKIWAITYGNPRPNFQSIEDLRGKTVSIGRGFSHGMDFEKAKNVLFKVQEDSASSAARFKKLMNRRSDIMLWPVRQLQSASQVEAYLRDQLIPSFNDPELTGKTFYVSAKPVFYDTTHFAAANGKYEAEMEKLNVVIRKGTANGKLPKLLTKFY
;
A
#
# COMPACT_ATOMS: atom_id res chain seq x y z
N LEU A 1 -48.98 -33.80 45.47
CA LEU A 1 -48.87 -32.98 44.23
C LEU A 1 -47.84 -31.87 44.46
N SER A 2 -46.58 -32.12 44.07
CA SER A 2 -45.48 -31.16 44.22
C SER A 2 -45.29 -30.47 42.88
N ALA A 3 -45.41 -29.16 42.85
CA ALA A 3 -45.14 -28.32 41.68
C ALA A 3 -43.64 -27.96 41.65
N PHE A 4 -42.94 -28.40 40.62
CA PHE A 4 -41.55 -27.97 40.29
C PHE A 4 -41.64 -26.64 39.52
N ALA A 5 -41.12 -25.60 40.11
CA ALA A 5 -40.94 -24.31 39.43
C ALA A 5 -39.60 -24.34 38.66
N LEU A 6 -39.68 -24.27 37.31
CA LEU A 6 -38.53 -24.01 36.46
C LEU A 6 -38.18 -22.52 36.49
N LEU A 7 -37.00 -22.20 37.00
CA LEU A 7 -36.37 -20.90 36.87
C LEU A 7 -35.75 -20.75 35.47
N PRO A 8 -35.96 -19.64 34.72
CA PRO A 8 -35.29 -19.41 33.46
C PRO A 8 -33.82 -19.04 33.73
N ALA A 9 -32.93 -19.78 33.08
CA ALA A 9 -31.51 -19.43 32.98
C ALA A 9 -31.35 -18.15 32.16
N PHE A 10 -31.00 -17.05 32.81
CA PHE A 10 -30.57 -15.83 32.12
C PHE A 10 -29.22 -16.11 31.47
N ALA A 11 -29.20 -16.21 30.13
CA ALA A 11 -27.99 -16.18 29.36
C ALA A 11 -27.32 -14.82 29.55
N ASN A 12 -26.18 -14.81 30.23
CA ASN A 12 -25.30 -13.66 30.30
C ASN A 12 -24.83 -13.33 28.85
N ALA A 13 -25.51 -12.42 28.19
CA ALA A 13 -24.98 -11.76 27.00
C ALA A 13 -23.75 -10.96 27.48
N SER A 14 -22.56 -11.41 27.11
CA SER A 14 -21.33 -10.67 27.34
C SER A 14 -21.48 -9.26 26.73
N LYS A 15 -21.37 -8.22 27.57
CA LYS A 15 -21.29 -6.84 27.09
C LYS A 15 -20.21 -6.74 26.01
N PRO A 16 -20.43 -6.00 24.92
CA PRO A 16 -19.37 -5.74 23.97
C PRO A 16 -18.21 -5.06 24.72
N ASP A 17 -17.01 -5.56 24.50
CA ASP A 17 -15.75 -5.12 25.12
C ASP A 17 -15.39 -3.71 24.57
N ASN A 18 -16.05 -2.69 25.12
CA ASN A 18 -16.02 -1.30 24.64
C ASN A 18 -14.82 -0.50 25.20
N ASP A 19 -13.88 -1.17 25.89
CA ASP A 19 -12.77 -0.51 26.61
C ASP A 19 -11.42 -0.56 25.90
N LYS A 20 -11.37 -1.08 24.67
CA LYS A 20 -10.09 -1.11 23.93
C LYS A 20 -9.84 0.23 23.25
N PRO A 21 -8.67 0.85 23.48
CA PRO A 21 -8.34 2.11 22.84
C PRO A 21 -8.39 1.98 21.31
N VAL A 22 -9.18 2.83 20.67
CA VAL A 22 -9.25 2.92 19.22
C VAL A 22 -8.07 3.72 18.71
N ILE A 23 -7.27 3.13 17.81
CA ILE A 23 -6.08 3.75 17.24
C ILE A 23 -6.43 4.28 15.86
N LYS A 24 -6.14 5.56 15.60
CA LYS A 24 -6.24 6.09 14.24
C LYS A 24 -5.22 5.40 13.34
N LEU A 25 -5.70 4.79 12.28
CA LEU A 25 -4.86 4.18 11.25
C LEU A 25 -4.99 4.98 9.96
N PHE A 26 -3.92 5.66 9.59
CA PHE A 26 -3.86 6.49 8.40
C PHE A 26 -3.47 5.65 7.19
N LEU A 27 -4.28 5.72 6.15
CA LEU A 27 -4.15 5.00 4.90
C LEU A 27 -4.15 6.01 3.75
N GLN A 28 -3.47 5.65 2.68
CA GLN A 28 -3.54 6.43 1.46
C GLN A 28 -4.93 6.34 0.85
N GLU A 29 -5.51 7.48 0.48
CA GLU A 29 -6.69 7.51 -0.37
C GLU A 29 -6.38 7.09 -1.80
N SER A 30 -7.35 6.50 -2.46
CA SER A 30 -7.38 6.30 -3.91
C SER A 30 -8.45 7.19 -4.53
N LEU A 31 -8.16 7.76 -5.69
CA LEU A 31 -9.10 8.68 -6.38
C LEU A 31 -9.51 8.11 -7.73
N ASP A 32 -10.78 8.28 -8.08
CA ASP A 32 -11.29 8.00 -9.41
C ASP A 32 -10.81 9.06 -10.45
N ILE A 33 -11.24 8.92 -11.69
CA ILE A 33 -10.88 9.84 -12.78
C ILE A 33 -11.42 11.27 -12.59
N HIS A 34 -12.41 11.45 -11.71
CA HIS A 34 -13.01 12.74 -11.36
C HIS A 34 -12.46 13.33 -10.06
N GLY A 35 -11.46 12.68 -9.45
CA GLY A 35 -10.86 13.10 -8.19
C GLY A 35 -11.70 12.81 -6.95
N ARG A 36 -12.71 11.96 -7.04
CA ARG A 36 -13.52 11.52 -5.89
C ARG A 36 -12.83 10.36 -5.19
N GLN A 37 -12.85 10.38 -3.87
CA GLN A 37 -12.28 9.32 -3.05
C GLN A 37 -13.04 8.00 -3.27
N LEU A 38 -12.27 6.96 -3.56
CA LEU A 38 -12.76 5.59 -3.64
C LEU A 38 -12.83 4.96 -2.25
N PRO A 39 -13.72 4.00 -2.02
CA PRO A 39 -13.75 3.24 -0.77
C PRO A 39 -12.46 2.47 -0.58
N LEU A 40 -12.20 2.04 0.66
CA LEU A 40 -11.08 1.17 0.98
C LEU A 40 -11.17 -0.12 0.14
N ASP A 41 -10.04 -0.51 -0.43
CA ASP A 41 -9.94 -1.76 -1.17
C ASP A 41 -10.28 -2.97 -0.29
N ARG A 42 -11.08 -3.92 -0.80
CA ARG A 42 -11.59 -5.06 -0.03
C ARG A 42 -10.49 -5.99 0.48
N ASP A 43 -9.43 -6.16 -0.31
CA ASP A 43 -8.33 -7.04 0.08
C ASP A 43 -7.46 -6.37 1.14
N LEU A 44 -7.25 -5.06 1.02
CA LEU A 44 -6.61 -4.27 2.08
C LEU A 44 -7.44 -4.28 3.35
N GLU A 45 -8.76 -4.13 3.26
CA GLU A 45 -9.65 -4.21 4.41
C GLU A 45 -9.56 -5.58 5.10
N ALA A 46 -9.54 -6.68 4.35
CA ALA A 46 -9.38 -8.03 4.89
C ALA A 46 -8.04 -8.21 5.62
N ILE A 47 -6.96 -7.61 5.11
CA ILE A 47 -5.65 -7.60 5.77
C ILE A 47 -5.73 -6.82 7.10
N LEU A 48 -6.36 -5.66 7.13
CA LEU A 48 -6.50 -4.85 8.33
C LEU A 48 -7.37 -5.54 9.39
N ILE A 49 -8.48 -6.18 8.99
CA ILE A 49 -9.31 -7.00 9.88
C ILE A 49 -8.49 -8.16 10.48
N TYR A 50 -7.62 -8.80 9.68
CA TYR A 50 -6.71 -9.81 10.19
C TYR A 50 -5.78 -9.26 11.29
N PHE A 51 -5.19 -8.07 11.07
CA PHE A 51 -4.35 -7.42 12.08
C PHE A 51 -5.13 -7.06 13.34
N GLU A 52 -6.33 -6.50 13.23
CA GLU A 52 -7.19 -6.17 14.38
C GLU A 52 -7.49 -7.42 15.22
N ARG A 53 -7.92 -8.50 14.56
CA ARG A 53 -8.26 -9.76 15.24
C ARG A 53 -7.07 -10.39 15.96
N GLU A 54 -5.93 -10.49 15.29
CA GLU A 54 -4.77 -11.21 15.84
C GLU A 54 -3.97 -10.37 16.87
N SER A 55 -4.02 -9.04 16.77
CA SER A 55 -3.34 -8.15 17.72
C SER A 55 -4.23 -7.71 18.90
N GLY A 56 -5.55 -7.82 18.77
CA GLY A 56 -6.52 -7.26 19.69
C GLY A 56 -6.60 -5.72 19.67
N LEU A 57 -6.00 -5.07 18.67
CA LEU A 57 -6.13 -3.64 18.43
C LEU A 57 -7.42 -3.35 17.66
N HIS A 58 -7.92 -2.12 17.78
CA HIS A 58 -9.03 -1.60 16.98
C HIS A 58 -8.59 -0.36 16.23
N PHE A 59 -8.88 -0.29 14.92
CA PHE A 59 -8.45 0.81 14.07
C PHE A 59 -9.63 1.70 13.63
N ASP A 60 -9.50 3.00 13.87
CA ASP A 60 -10.23 4.03 13.14
C ASP A 60 -9.49 4.30 11.82
N LYS A 61 -9.96 3.67 10.74
CA LYS A 61 -9.32 3.68 9.42
C LYS A 61 -9.65 4.98 8.69
N GLN A 62 -8.65 5.83 8.47
CA GLN A 62 -8.79 7.12 7.82
C GLN A 62 -8.06 7.15 6.48
N LEU A 63 -8.83 7.29 5.38
CA LEU A 63 -8.29 7.47 4.03
C LEU A 63 -7.96 8.94 3.81
N LEU A 64 -6.70 9.25 3.56
CA LEU A 64 -6.19 10.62 3.50
C LEU A 64 -5.25 10.81 2.31
N PRO A 65 -5.10 12.05 1.80
CA PRO A 65 -3.97 12.40 0.94
C PRO A 65 -2.65 11.96 1.59
N TRP A 66 -1.79 11.28 0.83
CA TRP A 66 -0.65 10.55 1.41
C TRP A 66 0.28 11.40 2.27
N ASN A 67 0.57 12.64 1.83
CA ASN A 67 1.38 13.55 2.64
C ASN A 67 0.71 13.90 3.98
N ARG A 68 -0.63 14.02 4.01
CA ARG A 68 -1.38 14.28 5.24
C ARG A 68 -1.33 13.07 6.17
N ALA A 69 -1.52 11.85 5.63
CA ALA A 69 -1.41 10.62 6.42
C ALA A 69 -0.05 10.51 7.12
N GLN A 70 1.03 10.77 6.38
CA GLN A 70 2.39 10.76 6.92
C GLN A 70 2.60 11.85 8.00
N LEU A 71 2.15 13.07 7.74
CA LEU A 71 2.29 14.19 8.69
C LEU A 71 1.55 13.91 10.01
N MET A 72 0.31 13.40 9.94
CA MET A 72 -0.45 13.09 11.15
C MET A 72 0.21 11.96 11.95
N ALA A 73 0.75 10.93 11.28
CA ALA A 73 1.52 9.89 11.96
C ALA A 73 2.81 10.46 12.60
N GLN A 74 3.51 11.36 11.91
CA GLN A 74 4.70 12.05 12.42
C GLN A 74 4.38 12.90 13.66
N ASN A 75 3.21 13.52 13.71
CA ASN A 75 2.74 14.29 14.87
C ASN A 75 2.30 13.40 16.05
N GLY A 76 2.31 12.07 15.89
CA GLY A 76 1.91 11.14 16.94
C GLY A 76 0.39 11.00 17.11
N GLU A 77 -0.39 11.36 16.08
CA GLU A 77 -1.86 11.31 16.11
C GLU A 77 -2.40 9.90 15.84
N GLY A 78 -1.56 8.98 15.36
CA GLY A 78 -1.92 7.60 15.02
C GLY A 78 -0.76 6.85 14.36
N ILE A 79 -1.10 5.74 13.74
CA ILE A 79 -0.19 4.86 12.99
C ILE A 79 -0.49 5.01 11.50
N VAL A 80 0.51 5.06 10.65
CA VAL A 80 0.36 5.00 9.19
C VAL A 80 0.70 3.60 8.68
N PHE A 81 -0.05 3.08 7.72
CA PHE A 81 0.21 1.79 7.05
C PHE A 81 0.50 1.95 5.57
N GLY A 82 1.38 1.08 5.05
CA GLY A 82 1.76 1.06 3.63
C GLY A 82 2.95 1.99 3.32
N ILE A 83 3.70 2.38 4.32
CA ILE A 83 4.82 3.32 4.19
C ILE A 83 6.16 2.60 4.00
N SER A 84 6.92 3.03 3.00
CA SER A 84 8.30 2.62 2.75
C SER A 84 9.29 3.37 3.63
N LYS A 85 10.41 2.76 3.96
CA LYS A 85 11.50 3.44 4.65
C LYS A 85 12.22 4.42 3.72
N SER A 86 12.57 5.59 4.25
CA SER A 86 13.51 6.53 3.64
C SER A 86 14.44 7.12 4.70
N PRO A 87 15.59 7.71 4.33
CA PRO A 87 16.48 8.34 5.30
C PRO A 87 15.80 9.41 6.17
N GLU A 88 14.90 10.20 5.57
CA GLU A 88 14.13 11.23 6.27
C GLU A 88 13.11 10.60 7.23
N ARG A 89 12.36 9.60 6.75
CA ARG A 89 11.31 8.93 7.53
C ARG A 89 11.87 8.18 8.73
N LEU A 90 13.07 7.58 8.59
CA LEU A 90 13.76 6.90 9.70
C LEU A 90 14.17 7.84 10.85
N LYS A 91 14.31 9.14 10.60
CA LYS A 91 14.56 10.14 11.65
C LYS A 91 13.31 10.48 12.46
N LEU A 92 12.13 10.32 11.87
CA LEU A 92 10.86 10.81 12.38
C LEU A 92 9.97 9.69 12.94
N HIS A 93 10.14 8.47 12.43
CA HIS A 93 9.28 7.34 12.73
C HIS A 93 10.08 6.11 13.14
N HIS A 94 9.50 5.31 14.01
CA HIS A 94 9.86 3.91 14.13
C HIS A 94 8.91 3.05 13.29
N PHE A 95 9.41 1.95 12.76
CA PHE A 95 8.75 1.10 11.78
C PHE A 95 8.54 -0.30 12.33
N SER A 96 7.44 -0.93 11.94
CA SER A 96 7.29 -2.37 12.10
C SER A 96 8.36 -3.13 11.27
N ILE A 97 8.49 -4.43 11.51
CA ILE A 97 9.10 -5.32 10.51
C ILE A 97 8.28 -5.28 9.21
N PRO A 98 8.83 -5.68 8.05
CA PRO A 98 8.14 -5.64 6.77
C PRO A 98 6.81 -6.40 6.81
N VAL A 99 5.73 -5.77 6.34
CA VAL A 99 4.43 -6.42 6.15
C VAL A 99 4.32 -6.99 4.74
N VAL A 100 4.72 -6.19 3.75
CA VAL A 100 4.63 -6.53 2.32
C VAL A 100 5.98 -6.30 1.67
N SER A 101 6.38 -7.21 0.79
CA SER A 101 7.48 -7.00 -0.16
C SER A 101 6.90 -6.72 -1.55
N GLU A 102 7.42 -5.72 -2.20
CA GLU A 102 6.95 -5.24 -3.50
C GLU A 102 8.08 -5.29 -4.54
N LYS A 103 7.71 -5.70 -5.75
CA LYS A 103 8.55 -5.59 -6.94
C LYS A 103 8.17 -4.33 -7.65
N ILE A 104 9.12 -3.43 -7.85
CA ILE A 104 8.85 -2.16 -8.51
C ILE A 104 9.19 -2.28 -9.99
N TRP A 105 8.17 -2.16 -10.81
CA TRP A 105 8.26 -2.23 -12.26
C TRP A 105 8.27 -0.85 -12.88
N ALA A 106 9.06 -0.66 -13.93
CA ALA A 106 9.05 0.54 -14.74
C ALA A 106 8.05 0.35 -15.89
N ILE A 107 6.98 1.15 -15.89
CA ILE A 107 5.97 1.15 -16.95
C ILE A 107 6.31 2.23 -17.98
N THR A 108 6.17 1.90 -19.27
CA THR A 108 6.33 2.83 -20.40
C THR A 108 5.14 2.73 -21.34
N TYR A 109 5.00 3.72 -22.22
CA TYR A 109 4.00 3.74 -23.30
C TYR A 109 4.68 3.87 -24.67
N GLY A 110 4.24 3.06 -25.62
CA GLY A 110 4.78 3.03 -27.00
C GLY A 110 5.87 1.99 -27.21
N ASN A 111 6.28 1.80 -28.47
CA ASN A 111 7.32 0.87 -28.87
C ASN A 111 8.67 1.59 -29.04
N PRO A 112 9.81 0.91 -28.80
CA PRO A 112 9.94 -0.50 -28.40
C PRO A 112 9.70 -0.73 -26.92
N ARG A 113 9.42 -2.00 -26.51
CA ARG A 113 9.38 -2.41 -25.11
C ARG A 113 10.73 -2.08 -24.45
N PRO A 114 10.75 -1.48 -23.25
CA PRO A 114 11.99 -1.15 -22.58
C PRO A 114 12.70 -2.41 -22.09
N ASN A 115 14.01 -2.50 -22.30
CA ASN A 115 14.84 -3.57 -21.75
C ASN A 115 15.47 -3.16 -20.41
N PHE A 116 14.69 -2.54 -19.52
CA PHE A 116 15.18 -2.20 -18.19
C PHE A 116 15.24 -3.44 -17.30
N GLN A 117 16.33 -3.61 -16.58
CA GLN A 117 16.60 -4.74 -15.68
C GLN A 117 16.96 -4.31 -14.27
N SER A 118 17.30 -3.02 -14.08
CA SER A 118 17.73 -2.45 -12.82
C SER A 118 17.39 -0.96 -12.74
N ILE A 119 17.62 -0.35 -11.58
CA ILE A 119 17.39 1.07 -11.36
C ILE A 119 18.37 1.96 -12.17
N GLU A 120 19.53 1.46 -12.49
CA GLU A 120 20.57 2.15 -13.28
C GLU A 120 20.10 2.45 -14.71
N ASP A 121 19.22 1.59 -15.25
CA ASP A 121 18.66 1.75 -16.60
C ASP A 121 17.68 2.92 -16.71
N LEU A 122 17.28 3.48 -15.55
CA LEU A 122 16.42 4.67 -15.49
C LEU A 122 17.22 5.97 -15.67
N ARG A 123 18.54 5.89 -15.85
CA ARG A 123 19.42 7.07 -15.98
C ARG A 123 18.95 8.05 -17.06
N GLY A 124 18.87 9.33 -16.65
CA GLY A 124 18.47 10.42 -17.53
C GLY A 124 16.97 10.50 -17.82
N LYS A 125 16.14 9.61 -17.26
CA LYS A 125 14.70 9.57 -17.47
C LYS A 125 13.95 10.48 -16.51
N THR A 126 12.74 10.88 -16.90
CA THR A 126 11.75 11.50 -16.01
C THR A 126 10.80 10.42 -15.50
N VAL A 127 10.82 10.19 -14.19
CA VAL A 127 10.10 9.12 -13.52
C VAL A 127 8.91 9.68 -12.75
N SER A 128 7.69 9.24 -13.10
CA SER A 128 6.45 9.60 -12.42
C SER A 128 6.23 8.69 -11.20
N ILE A 129 5.98 9.31 -10.06
CA ILE A 129 5.53 8.66 -8.82
C ILE A 129 4.31 9.38 -8.25
N GLY A 130 3.59 8.76 -7.32
CA GLY A 130 2.55 9.45 -6.55
C GLY A 130 3.17 10.48 -5.61
N ARG A 131 2.46 11.57 -5.37
CA ARG A 131 2.93 12.65 -4.48
C ARG A 131 3.21 12.13 -3.07
N GLY A 132 4.40 12.42 -2.56
CA GLY A 132 4.86 11.95 -1.25
C GLY A 132 5.23 10.47 -1.20
N PHE A 133 5.27 9.77 -2.33
CA PHE A 133 5.72 8.38 -2.37
C PHE A 133 7.23 8.29 -2.26
N SER A 134 7.65 7.19 -1.69
CA SER A 134 8.99 6.64 -1.79
C SER A 134 8.87 5.16 -2.14
N HIS A 135 9.88 4.62 -2.75
CA HIS A 135 10.00 3.19 -3.04
C HIS A 135 11.24 2.60 -2.35
N GLY A 136 11.50 3.07 -1.12
CA GLY A 136 12.58 2.53 -0.29
C GLY A 136 13.93 3.18 -0.50
N MET A 137 14.93 2.63 0.20
CA MET A 137 16.25 3.23 0.35
C MET A 137 17.02 3.35 -0.97
N ASP A 138 16.91 2.37 -1.87
CA ASP A 138 17.65 2.40 -3.14
C ASP A 138 17.05 3.42 -4.11
N PHE A 139 15.71 3.55 -4.10
CA PHE A 139 15.04 4.64 -4.82
C PHE A 139 15.50 6.01 -4.32
N GLU A 140 15.57 6.21 -2.99
CA GLU A 140 15.96 7.49 -2.39
C GLU A 140 17.41 7.87 -2.72
N LYS A 141 18.32 6.90 -2.82
CA LYS A 141 19.70 7.14 -3.26
C LYS A 141 19.81 7.52 -4.74
N ALA A 142 18.89 6.98 -5.56
CA ALA A 142 18.95 7.14 -7.02
C ALA A 142 18.16 8.35 -7.50
N LYS A 143 17.09 8.75 -6.81
CA LYS A 143 16.24 9.88 -7.22
C LYS A 143 17.04 11.17 -7.28
N ASN A 144 16.81 11.93 -8.35
CA ASN A 144 17.50 13.20 -8.65
C ASN A 144 19.04 13.09 -8.82
N VAL A 145 19.57 11.85 -8.77
CA VAL A 145 20.98 11.53 -9.11
C VAL A 145 21.04 10.78 -10.43
N LEU A 146 20.31 9.67 -10.55
CA LEU A 146 20.24 8.88 -11.78
C LEU A 146 19.13 9.37 -12.71
N PHE A 147 17.97 9.71 -12.17
CA PHE A 147 16.77 10.12 -12.90
C PHE A 147 16.07 11.28 -12.18
N LYS A 148 15.26 12.03 -12.93
CA LYS A 148 14.41 13.09 -12.36
C LYS A 148 13.11 12.50 -11.86
N VAL A 149 12.72 12.84 -10.64
CA VAL A 149 11.41 12.45 -10.11
C VAL A 149 10.39 13.54 -10.38
N GLN A 150 9.21 13.13 -10.81
CA GLN A 150 8.04 13.97 -10.97
C GLN A 150 6.90 13.40 -10.13
N GLU A 151 6.51 14.17 -9.11
CA GLU A 151 5.40 13.81 -8.24
C GLU A 151 4.07 14.19 -8.88
N ASP A 152 3.17 13.23 -8.95
CA ASP A 152 1.89 13.34 -9.61
C ASP A 152 0.72 13.16 -8.63
N SER A 153 -0.50 13.37 -9.14
CA SER A 153 -1.72 13.17 -8.36
C SER A 153 -1.87 11.72 -7.86
N ALA A 154 -2.76 11.53 -6.88
CA ALA A 154 -3.12 10.21 -6.37
C ALA A 154 -3.94 9.37 -7.37
N SER A 155 -4.41 9.96 -8.50
CA SER A 155 -5.13 9.23 -9.53
C SER A 155 -4.17 8.45 -10.42
N SER A 156 -4.25 7.14 -10.38
CA SER A 156 -3.48 6.25 -11.26
C SER A 156 -3.82 6.48 -12.73
N ALA A 157 -5.09 6.66 -13.08
CA ALA A 157 -5.53 6.97 -14.45
C ALA A 157 -4.86 8.24 -14.99
N ALA A 158 -4.80 9.31 -14.19
CA ALA A 158 -4.13 10.55 -14.58
C ALA A 158 -2.62 10.35 -14.82
N ARG A 159 -1.97 9.49 -14.02
CA ARG A 159 -0.56 9.15 -14.20
C ARG A 159 -0.33 8.35 -15.50
N PHE A 160 -1.20 7.39 -15.82
CA PHE A 160 -1.15 6.65 -17.09
C PHE A 160 -1.37 7.58 -18.29
N LYS A 161 -2.32 8.53 -18.22
CA LYS A 161 -2.50 9.55 -19.28
C LYS A 161 -1.28 10.44 -19.44
N LYS A 162 -0.62 10.82 -18.35
CA LYS A 162 0.62 11.59 -18.39
C LYS A 162 1.74 10.85 -19.08
N LEU A 163 1.89 9.55 -18.81
CA LEU A 163 2.84 8.68 -19.48
C LEU A 163 2.53 8.55 -20.99
N MET A 164 1.26 8.34 -21.34
CA MET A 164 0.79 8.27 -22.72
C MET A 164 1.08 9.57 -23.50
N ASN A 165 0.93 10.71 -22.85
CA ASN A 165 1.20 12.04 -23.43
C ASN A 165 2.68 12.45 -23.36
N ARG A 166 3.58 11.50 -23.03
CA ARG A 166 5.04 11.72 -22.96
C ARG A 166 5.46 12.85 -22.02
N ARG A 167 4.66 13.12 -20.99
CA ARG A 167 4.99 14.09 -19.93
C ARG A 167 5.86 13.47 -18.82
N SER A 168 6.05 12.19 -18.88
CA SER A 168 7.06 11.41 -18.15
C SER A 168 7.51 10.27 -19.06
N ASP A 169 8.73 9.80 -18.89
CA ASP A 169 9.27 8.68 -19.65
C ASP A 169 8.84 7.34 -19.05
N ILE A 170 8.73 7.31 -17.73
CA ILE A 170 8.50 6.11 -16.93
C ILE A 170 7.51 6.41 -15.81
N MET A 171 6.68 5.42 -15.49
CA MET A 171 5.89 5.38 -14.27
C MET A 171 6.32 4.17 -13.44
N LEU A 172 6.69 4.36 -12.19
CA LEU A 172 6.96 3.27 -11.26
C LEU A 172 5.66 2.68 -10.73
N TRP A 173 5.60 1.34 -10.72
CA TRP A 173 4.44 0.61 -10.28
C TRP A 173 4.82 -0.56 -9.37
N PRO A 174 4.37 -0.55 -8.12
CA PRO A 174 4.59 -1.66 -7.21
C PRO A 174 3.67 -2.82 -7.55
N VAL A 175 4.22 -4.03 -7.58
CA VAL A 175 3.47 -5.27 -7.77
C VAL A 175 3.96 -6.31 -6.77
N ARG A 176 3.06 -7.00 -6.11
CA ARG A 176 3.38 -7.93 -5.04
C ARG A 176 3.54 -9.36 -5.54
N GLN A 177 2.62 -9.85 -6.34
CA GLN A 177 2.48 -11.27 -6.66
C GLN A 177 2.99 -11.66 -8.06
N LEU A 178 2.83 -10.80 -9.06
CA LEU A 178 3.20 -11.13 -10.42
C LEU A 178 4.74 -11.25 -10.57
N GLN A 179 5.18 -12.29 -11.26
CA GLN A 179 6.59 -12.69 -11.29
C GLN A 179 7.30 -12.33 -12.59
N SER A 180 6.54 -12.05 -13.65
CA SER A 180 7.10 -11.79 -14.99
C SER A 180 6.50 -10.56 -15.64
N ALA A 181 7.24 -9.95 -16.56
CA ALA A 181 6.77 -8.81 -17.34
C ALA A 181 5.45 -9.09 -18.05
N SER A 182 5.31 -10.28 -18.64
CA SER A 182 4.08 -10.69 -19.35
C SER A 182 2.87 -10.77 -18.42
N GLN A 183 3.04 -11.24 -17.19
CA GLN A 183 1.95 -11.27 -16.20
C GLN A 183 1.55 -9.86 -15.78
N VAL A 184 2.53 -8.95 -15.57
CA VAL A 184 2.22 -7.56 -15.22
C VAL A 184 1.53 -6.85 -16.38
N GLU A 185 1.99 -7.03 -17.61
CA GLU A 185 1.36 -6.46 -18.81
C GLU A 185 -0.07 -6.99 -19.02
N ALA A 186 -0.29 -8.29 -18.80
CA ALA A 186 -1.63 -8.87 -18.84
C ALA A 186 -2.54 -8.26 -17.76
N TYR A 187 -2.06 -8.11 -16.54
CA TYR A 187 -2.79 -7.43 -15.47
C TYR A 187 -3.14 -5.98 -15.82
N LEU A 188 -2.18 -5.22 -16.36
CA LEU A 188 -2.43 -3.84 -16.81
C LEU A 188 -3.53 -3.80 -17.86
N ARG A 189 -3.43 -4.63 -18.88
CA ARG A 189 -4.35 -4.66 -20.04
C ARG A 189 -5.75 -5.16 -19.67
N ASP A 190 -5.83 -6.23 -18.89
CA ASP A 190 -7.07 -7.00 -18.72
C ASP A 190 -7.83 -6.60 -17.44
N GLN A 191 -7.16 -5.97 -16.48
CA GLN A 191 -7.75 -5.64 -15.18
C GLN A 191 -7.57 -4.16 -14.82
N LEU A 192 -6.35 -3.66 -14.70
CA LEU A 192 -6.11 -2.33 -14.14
C LEU A 192 -6.62 -1.20 -15.05
N ILE A 193 -6.21 -1.19 -16.30
CA ILE A 193 -6.64 -0.12 -17.25
C ILE A 193 -8.16 -0.10 -17.44
N PRO A 194 -8.84 -1.23 -17.63
CA PRO A 194 -10.30 -1.25 -17.70
C PRO A 194 -11.00 -0.76 -16.43
N SER A 195 -10.42 -1.01 -15.24
CA SER A 195 -11.01 -0.58 -13.97
C SER A 195 -11.12 0.94 -13.81
N PHE A 196 -10.34 1.69 -14.55
CA PHE A 196 -10.41 3.16 -14.52
C PHE A 196 -11.67 3.71 -15.20
N ASN A 197 -12.32 2.94 -16.08
CA ASN A 197 -13.44 3.38 -16.89
C ASN A 197 -13.16 4.70 -17.66
N ASP A 198 -11.91 4.86 -18.13
CA ASP A 198 -11.44 6.05 -18.84
C ASP A 198 -11.32 5.76 -20.35
N PRO A 199 -12.16 6.41 -21.19
CA PRO A 199 -12.14 6.16 -22.64
C PRO A 199 -10.80 6.47 -23.32
N GLU A 200 -10.01 7.41 -22.80
CA GLU A 200 -8.70 7.75 -23.34
C GLU A 200 -7.67 6.63 -23.12
N LEU A 201 -7.84 5.84 -22.06
CA LEU A 201 -6.95 4.72 -21.72
C LEU A 201 -7.41 3.39 -22.33
N THR A 202 -8.70 3.29 -22.70
CA THR A 202 -9.26 2.06 -23.27
C THR A 202 -8.53 1.64 -24.54
N GLY A 203 -8.11 0.36 -24.58
CA GLY A 203 -7.37 -0.21 -25.71
C GLY A 203 -5.91 0.26 -25.84
N LYS A 204 -5.40 1.06 -24.92
CA LYS A 204 -3.98 1.47 -24.91
C LYS A 204 -3.11 0.39 -24.29
N THR A 205 -1.95 0.18 -24.93
CA THR A 205 -0.98 -0.83 -24.49
C THR A 205 0.19 -0.16 -23.79
N PHE A 206 0.44 -0.61 -22.57
CA PHE A 206 1.59 -0.21 -21.77
C PHE A 206 2.54 -1.40 -21.62
N TYR A 207 3.82 -1.12 -21.65
CA TYR A 207 4.87 -2.12 -21.53
C TYR A 207 5.58 -1.95 -20.19
N VAL A 208 6.10 -3.05 -19.65
CA VAL A 208 6.87 -3.00 -18.41
C VAL A 208 8.33 -3.38 -18.67
N SER A 209 9.19 -3.01 -17.75
CA SER A 209 10.59 -3.43 -17.71
C SER A 209 10.72 -4.96 -17.83
N ALA A 210 11.85 -5.46 -18.34
CA ALA A 210 12.08 -6.89 -18.47
C ALA A 210 12.11 -7.62 -17.13
N LYS A 211 12.55 -6.91 -16.09
CA LYS A 211 12.57 -7.35 -14.68
C LYS A 211 12.10 -6.20 -13.78
N PRO A 212 11.74 -6.47 -12.51
CA PRO A 212 11.60 -5.40 -11.52
C PRO A 212 12.89 -4.59 -11.47
N VAL A 213 12.77 -3.27 -11.53
CA VAL A 213 13.95 -2.38 -11.51
C VAL A 213 14.56 -2.27 -10.12
N PHE A 214 13.77 -2.54 -9.07
CA PHE A 214 14.20 -2.74 -7.69
C PHE A 214 13.09 -3.35 -6.84
N TYR A 215 13.36 -3.54 -5.54
CA TYR A 215 12.44 -4.11 -4.57
C TYR A 215 12.27 -3.15 -3.40
N ASP A 216 11.08 -3.15 -2.81
CA ASP A 216 10.77 -2.36 -1.63
C ASP A 216 9.97 -3.16 -0.61
N THR A 217 9.83 -2.63 0.58
CA THR A 217 8.99 -3.17 1.64
C THR A 217 8.12 -2.09 2.25
N THR A 218 6.88 -2.43 2.53
CA THR A 218 5.96 -1.53 3.24
C THR A 218 5.70 -1.98 4.67
N HIS A 219 5.42 -1.02 5.53
CA HIS A 219 5.41 -1.16 6.97
C HIS A 219 4.22 -0.44 7.61
N PHE A 220 3.94 -0.76 8.86
CA PHE A 220 3.34 0.20 9.78
C PHE A 220 4.42 1.14 10.29
N ALA A 221 4.09 2.40 10.54
CA ALA A 221 5.00 3.35 11.17
C ALA A 221 4.25 4.32 12.09
N ALA A 222 4.91 4.74 13.15
CA ALA A 222 4.43 5.73 14.11
C ALA A 222 5.55 6.72 14.47
N ALA A 223 5.22 7.87 15.03
CA ALA A 223 6.23 8.79 15.53
C ALA A 223 7.12 8.12 16.57
N ASN A 224 8.40 8.48 16.59
CA ASN A 224 9.34 7.98 17.57
C ASN A 224 8.80 8.22 19.02
N GLY A 225 8.88 7.19 19.86
CA GLY A 225 8.39 7.24 21.23
C GLY A 225 6.85 7.19 21.39
N LYS A 226 6.09 6.91 20.33
CA LYS A 226 4.64 6.76 20.35
C LYS A 226 4.22 5.38 19.87
N TYR A 227 3.15 4.82 20.45
CA TYR A 227 2.56 3.54 20.00
C TYR A 227 3.52 2.32 20.03
N GLU A 228 4.53 2.34 20.91
CA GLU A 228 5.56 1.27 20.93
C GLU A 228 4.96 -0.10 21.26
N ALA A 229 4.04 -0.16 22.23
CA ALA A 229 3.37 -1.39 22.62
C ALA A 229 2.45 -1.93 21.50
N GLU A 230 1.75 -1.05 20.81
CA GLU A 230 0.89 -1.38 19.67
C GLU A 230 1.72 -1.87 18.48
N MET A 231 2.82 -1.19 18.20
CA MET A 231 3.75 -1.58 17.13
C MET A 231 4.38 -2.95 17.41
N GLU A 232 4.71 -3.27 18.67
CA GLU A 232 5.21 -4.61 19.01
C GLU A 232 4.11 -5.68 18.85
N LYS A 233 2.85 -5.40 19.23
CA LYS A 233 1.73 -6.32 18.92
C LYS A 233 1.62 -6.58 17.42
N LEU A 234 1.72 -5.54 16.59
CA LEU A 234 1.73 -5.68 15.13
C LEU A 234 2.91 -6.53 14.64
N ASN A 235 4.12 -6.32 15.17
CA ASN A 235 5.29 -7.12 14.86
C ASN A 235 5.09 -8.61 15.20
N VAL A 236 4.48 -8.91 16.35
CA VAL A 236 4.13 -10.29 16.73
C VAL A 236 3.17 -10.91 15.72
N VAL A 237 2.14 -10.18 15.30
CA VAL A 237 1.17 -10.65 14.29
C VAL A 237 1.86 -10.89 12.94
N ILE A 238 2.73 -9.99 12.51
CA ILE A 238 3.49 -10.15 11.25
C ILE A 238 4.35 -11.42 11.33
N ARG A 239 5.16 -11.59 12.40
CA ARG A 239 6.00 -12.79 12.56
C ARG A 239 5.18 -14.08 12.53
N LYS A 240 4.12 -14.17 13.33
CA LYS A 240 3.23 -15.34 13.38
C LYS A 240 2.54 -15.60 12.05
N GLY A 241 1.98 -14.55 11.44
CA GLY A 241 1.25 -14.64 10.18
C GLY A 241 2.13 -15.05 9.00
N THR A 242 3.38 -14.61 9.00
CA THR A 242 4.39 -15.03 8.01
C THR A 242 4.80 -16.49 8.23
N ALA A 243 5.14 -16.87 9.46
CA ALA A 243 5.58 -18.21 9.78
C ALA A 243 4.52 -19.29 9.50
N ASN A 244 3.25 -19.01 9.72
CA ASN A 244 2.15 -19.95 9.48
C ASN A 244 1.50 -19.82 8.09
N GLY A 245 2.03 -18.98 7.22
CA GLY A 245 1.55 -18.76 5.85
C GLY A 245 0.21 -18.01 5.72
N LYS A 246 -0.42 -17.58 6.81
CA LYS A 246 -1.71 -16.86 6.76
C LYS A 246 -1.58 -15.49 6.14
N LEU A 247 -0.58 -14.71 6.56
CA LEU A 247 -0.34 -13.37 6.04
C LEU A 247 0.07 -13.39 4.55
N PRO A 248 1.02 -14.21 4.09
CA PRO A 248 1.29 -14.38 2.67
C PRO A 248 0.05 -14.71 1.86
N LYS A 249 -0.81 -15.63 2.34
CA LYS A 249 -2.05 -16.03 1.65
C LYS A 249 -3.06 -14.87 1.52
N LEU A 250 -3.18 -14.01 2.52
CA LEU A 250 -4.01 -12.81 2.44
C LEU A 250 -3.43 -11.80 1.43
N LEU A 251 -2.11 -11.62 1.46
CA LEU A 251 -1.40 -10.71 0.56
C LEU A 251 -1.42 -11.15 -0.91
N THR A 252 -1.71 -12.44 -1.21
CA THR A 252 -1.82 -12.91 -2.61
C THR A 252 -2.98 -12.29 -3.37
N LYS A 253 -3.98 -11.79 -2.68
CA LYS A 253 -5.15 -11.14 -3.27
C LYS A 253 -4.98 -9.64 -3.46
N PHE A 254 -4.01 -9.06 -2.77
CA PHE A 254 -3.74 -7.63 -2.77
C PHE A 254 -2.70 -7.29 -3.85
N TYR A 255 -3.18 -6.74 -4.98
CA TYR A 255 -2.38 -6.35 -6.14
C TYR A 255 -1.87 -4.91 -6.04
#